data_56ee0fdbb86b4fe09e30b022541fda05
#
_entry.id   56ee0fdbb86b4fe09e30b022541fda05
#
_cell.length_a   1.000
_cell.length_b   1.000
_cell.length_c   1.000
_cell.angle_alpha   90.00
_cell.angle_beta   90.00
_cell.angle_gamma   90.00
#
_symmetry.space_group_name_H-M   'P 1'
#
loop_
_entity.id
_entity.type
_entity.pdbx_description
1 polymer ?
#
loop_
_entity_poly.entity_id
_entity_poly.type
_entity_poly.pdbx_seq_one_letter_code
_entity_poly.pdbx_strand_id
1 'polypeptide(L)'
;MIAAQKLKNVYVVDSTTISGGSALLALETVKQKEFLDAIDLQEHLFDFREKISGSFIVETVEYLHEGGRCSTLTYFGASAMQIKPSIIIRDGRLTVGKKYMGSYRRCLRDYIESTLLPLEENERDILVVAHAIQDEALLNFAIGQIEGKHYFKEICKMKIGAAVACHGGPNVFGVFLIKK
;
A
#
# COMPACT_ATOMS: atom_id res chain seq x y z
N MET A 1 -5.81 14.09 16.15
CA MET A 1 -4.87 14.48 17.24
C MET A 1 -5.45 15.53 18.16
N ILE A 2 -5.93 16.70 17.71
CA ILE A 2 -6.45 17.77 18.60
C ILE A 2 -7.62 17.32 19.49
N ALA A 3 -8.56 16.53 18.95
CA ALA A 3 -9.68 16.02 19.74
C ALA A 3 -9.25 15.04 20.84
N ALA A 4 -8.25 14.21 20.59
CA ALA A 4 -7.74 13.24 21.54
C ALA A 4 -7.06 13.88 22.76
N GLN A 5 -6.45 15.06 22.60
CA GLN A 5 -5.83 15.79 23.70
C GLN A 5 -6.80 16.17 24.83
N LYS A 6 -8.11 16.17 24.53
CA LYS A 6 -9.18 16.47 25.50
C LYS A 6 -9.78 15.21 26.12
N LEU A 7 -9.37 14.04 25.70
CA LEU A 7 -9.92 12.76 26.14
C LEU A 7 -8.88 12.03 26.99
N LYS A 8 -9.33 11.44 28.09
CA LYS A 8 -8.51 10.55 28.91
C LYS A 8 -8.50 9.16 28.26
N ASN A 9 -7.37 8.49 28.31
CA ASN A 9 -7.19 7.11 27.81
C ASN A 9 -7.44 6.95 26.29
N VAL A 10 -7.16 8.00 25.50
CA VAL A 10 -7.21 7.93 24.03
C VAL A 10 -5.83 8.24 23.48
N TYR A 11 -5.25 7.26 22.82
CA TYR A 11 -3.91 7.31 22.22
C TYR A 11 -4.06 7.25 20.71
N VAL A 12 -3.55 8.26 20.01
CA VAL A 12 -3.69 8.36 18.54
C VAL A 12 -2.35 8.11 17.89
N VAL A 13 -2.31 7.17 16.97
CA VAL A 13 -1.16 6.89 16.10
C VAL A 13 -1.45 7.41 14.71
N ASP A 14 -0.63 8.35 14.23
CA ASP A 14 -0.62 8.72 12.82
C ASP A 14 0.13 7.65 12.04
N SER A 15 -0.58 6.94 11.19
CA SER A 15 -0.02 5.82 10.43
C SER A 15 0.95 6.25 9.33
N THR A 16 0.94 7.51 8.91
CA THR A 16 1.67 8.03 7.76
C THR A 16 1.47 7.22 6.46
N THR A 17 0.46 6.35 6.44
CA THR A 17 0.13 5.44 5.34
C THR A 17 -1.38 5.31 5.15
N ILE A 18 -1.79 4.48 4.20
CA ILE A 18 -3.21 4.20 3.92
C ILE A 18 -3.43 2.70 3.68
N SER A 19 -4.70 2.28 3.68
CA SER A 19 -5.12 0.95 3.20
C SER A 19 -4.33 -0.19 3.85
N GLY A 20 -3.59 -0.98 3.06
CA GLY A 20 -2.81 -2.11 3.57
C GLY A 20 -1.72 -1.74 4.58
N GLY A 21 -1.17 -0.53 4.51
CA GLY A 21 -0.22 -0.04 5.51
C GLY A 21 -0.88 0.19 6.86
N SER A 22 -2.09 0.78 6.87
CA SER A 22 -2.89 0.91 8.10
C SER A 22 -3.33 -0.45 8.63
N ALA A 23 -3.59 -1.43 7.74
CA ALA A 23 -3.90 -2.80 8.15
C ALA A 23 -2.70 -3.46 8.86
N LEU A 24 -1.48 -3.28 8.37
CA LEU A 24 -0.26 -3.79 9.02
C LEU A 24 -0.08 -3.20 10.43
N LEU A 25 -0.33 -1.89 10.61
CA LEU A 25 -0.32 -1.26 11.94
C LEU A 25 -1.38 -1.85 12.86
N ALA A 26 -2.60 -2.07 12.36
CA ALA A 26 -3.67 -2.66 13.15
C ALA A 26 -3.33 -4.11 13.57
N LEU A 27 -2.74 -4.89 12.67
CA LEU A 27 -2.29 -6.24 12.97
C LEU A 27 -1.17 -6.25 14.02
N GLU A 28 -0.21 -5.34 13.91
CA GLU A 28 0.85 -5.21 14.92
C GLU A 28 0.28 -4.77 16.29
N THR A 29 -0.69 -3.85 16.29
CA THR A 29 -1.42 -3.46 17.52
C THR A 29 -2.04 -4.68 18.20
N VAL A 30 -2.73 -5.54 17.44
CA VAL A 30 -3.36 -6.76 17.99
C VAL A 30 -2.31 -7.73 18.52
N LYS A 31 -1.17 -7.85 17.85
CA LYS A 31 -0.07 -8.73 18.27
C LYS A 31 0.56 -8.27 19.58
N GLN A 32 0.70 -6.97 19.79
CA GLN A 32 1.42 -6.40 20.93
C GLN A 32 0.53 -6.06 22.14
N LYS A 33 -0.78 -5.95 21.97
CA LYS A 33 -1.72 -5.49 23.04
C LYS A 33 -1.70 -6.28 24.34
N GLU A 34 -1.25 -7.54 24.30
CA GLU A 34 -1.15 -8.38 25.50
C GLU A 34 0.17 -8.20 26.25
N PHE A 35 1.16 -7.52 25.63
CA PHE A 35 2.52 -7.38 26.13
C PHE A 35 2.87 -5.95 26.52
N LEU A 36 2.21 -4.95 25.92
CA LEU A 36 2.50 -3.53 26.09
C LEU A 36 1.26 -2.81 26.65
N ASP A 37 1.48 -1.86 27.53
CA ASP A 37 0.43 -0.92 27.89
C ASP A 37 0.15 0.09 26.76
N ALA A 38 -0.84 0.96 26.91
CA ALA A 38 -1.28 1.83 25.83
C ALA A 38 -0.25 2.90 25.45
N ILE A 39 0.61 3.32 26.37
CA ILE A 39 1.66 4.31 26.12
C ILE A 39 2.82 3.64 25.36
N ASP A 40 3.31 2.54 25.90
CA ASP A 40 4.39 1.78 25.28
C ASP A 40 3.97 1.23 23.90
N LEU A 41 2.70 0.83 23.76
CA LEU A 41 2.17 0.40 22.46
C LEU A 41 2.12 1.56 21.45
N GLN A 42 1.76 2.77 21.88
CA GLN A 42 1.78 3.93 20.99
C GLN A 42 3.20 4.24 20.51
N GLU A 43 4.19 4.22 21.39
CA GLU A 43 5.61 4.44 21.05
C GLU A 43 6.11 3.34 20.10
N HIS A 44 5.84 2.08 20.40
CA HIS A 44 6.17 0.96 19.53
C HIS A 44 5.59 1.13 18.11
N LEU A 45 4.32 1.57 18.00
CA LEU A 45 3.68 1.75 16.71
C LEU A 45 4.24 2.94 15.92
N PHE A 46 4.74 3.98 16.59
CA PHE A 46 5.46 5.06 15.92
C PHE A 46 6.78 4.58 15.30
N ASP A 47 7.50 3.69 15.96
CA ASP A 47 8.72 3.09 15.40
C ASP A 47 8.39 2.07 14.30
N PHE A 48 7.37 1.25 14.53
CA PHE A 48 6.96 0.20 13.59
C PHE A 48 6.48 0.78 12.25
N ARG A 49 5.75 1.90 12.23
CA ARG A 49 5.27 2.53 11.00
C ARG A 49 6.39 2.90 10.02
N GLU A 50 7.57 3.25 10.53
CA GLU A 50 8.74 3.62 9.71
C GLU A 50 9.27 2.43 8.89
N LYS A 51 8.96 1.21 9.32
CA LYS A 51 9.27 -0.03 8.60
C LYS A 51 8.24 -0.37 7.53
N ILE A 52 7.06 0.23 7.55
CA ILE A 52 6.01 -0.07 6.58
C ILE A 52 6.34 0.56 5.24
N SER A 53 6.48 -0.27 4.23
CA SER A 53 6.63 0.14 2.84
C SER A 53 5.34 -0.14 2.09
N GLY A 54 4.78 0.89 1.46
CA GLY A 54 3.55 0.78 0.69
C GLY A 54 3.68 1.44 -0.67
N SER A 55 3.19 0.74 -1.69
CA SER A 55 3.04 1.30 -3.02
C SER A 55 1.85 0.67 -3.74
N PHE A 56 1.40 1.28 -4.81
CA PHE A 56 0.37 0.72 -5.65
C PHE A 56 0.58 1.12 -7.12
N ILE A 57 0.10 0.30 -8.04
CA ILE A 57 0.06 0.60 -9.46
C ILE A 57 -1.37 0.93 -9.88
N VAL A 58 -1.53 1.91 -10.76
CA VAL A 58 -2.82 2.29 -11.35
C VAL A 58 -2.85 1.99 -12.84
N GLU A 59 -4.01 1.64 -13.36
CA GLU A 59 -4.21 1.44 -14.79
C GLU A 59 -4.27 2.77 -15.54
N THR A 60 -4.85 3.80 -14.91
CA THR A 60 -4.88 5.18 -15.39
C THR A 60 -4.62 6.14 -14.23
N VAL A 61 -4.02 7.27 -14.53
CA VAL A 61 -3.72 8.33 -13.54
C VAL A 61 -4.87 9.33 -13.36
N GLU A 62 -5.92 9.24 -14.19
CA GLU A 62 -7.03 10.18 -14.23
C GLU A 62 -7.71 10.34 -12.88
N TYR A 63 -8.03 9.23 -12.20
CA TYR A 63 -8.69 9.25 -10.90
C TYR A 63 -7.86 9.93 -9.80
N LEU A 64 -6.55 9.75 -9.82
CA LEU A 64 -5.64 10.43 -8.89
C LEU A 64 -5.56 11.93 -9.18
N HIS A 65 -5.56 12.31 -10.46
CA HIS A 65 -5.52 13.70 -10.89
C HIS A 65 -6.81 14.43 -10.54
N GLU A 66 -7.95 13.90 -10.95
CA GLU A 66 -9.28 14.49 -10.67
C GLU A 66 -9.57 14.53 -9.16
N GLY A 67 -9.10 13.54 -8.42
CA GLY A 67 -9.18 13.49 -6.97
C GLY A 67 -8.25 14.46 -6.24
N GLY A 68 -7.37 15.19 -6.95
CA GLY A 68 -6.40 16.13 -6.37
C GLY A 68 -5.33 15.45 -5.49
N ARG A 69 -5.10 14.15 -5.63
CA ARG A 69 -4.14 13.37 -4.80
C ARG A 69 -2.76 13.25 -5.44
N CYS A 70 -2.58 13.74 -6.66
CA CYS A 70 -1.27 13.73 -7.31
C CYS A 70 -1.10 14.93 -8.24
N SER A 71 -0.66 16.06 -7.71
CA SER A 71 -0.40 17.28 -8.49
C SER A 71 0.77 17.13 -9.46
N THR A 72 1.70 16.23 -9.19
CA THR A 72 2.88 15.94 -10.03
C THR A 72 2.53 15.13 -11.29
N LEU A 73 1.32 14.58 -11.41
CA LEU A 73 0.86 13.85 -12.60
C LEU A 73 0.47 14.76 -13.78
N THR A 74 0.37 16.06 -13.59
CA THR A 74 0.07 17.05 -14.66
C THR A 74 1.08 17.02 -15.82
N TYR A 75 2.22 16.35 -15.62
CA TYR A 75 3.32 16.26 -16.59
C TYR A 75 3.18 15.12 -17.64
N PHE A 76 2.16 14.28 -17.55
CA PHE A 76 2.10 13.09 -18.42
C PHE A 76 1.53 13.35 -19.82
N GLY A 77 0.83 14.48 -20.06
CA GLY A 77 0.31 14.87 -21.39
C GLY A 77 -0.46 13.73 -22.11
N ALA A 78 -0.52 13.77 -23.42
CA ALA A 78 -1.19 12.76 -24.25
C ALA A 78 -0.55 11.35 -24.18
N SER A 79 0.69 11.23 -23.68
CA SER A 79 1.37 9.95 -23.49
C SER A 79 0.89 9.19 -22.22
N ALA A 80 0.06 9.84 -21.41
CA ALA A 80 -0.44 9.25 -20.15
C ALA A 80 -1.23 7.95 -20.34
N MET A 81 -1.90 7.77 -21.47
CA MET A 81 -2.74 6.59 -21.73
C MET A 81 -1.95 5.27 -21.82
N GLN A 82 -0.65 5.33 -22.12
CA GLN A 82 0.19 4.12 -22.24
C GLN A 82 1.10 3.86 -21.03
N ILE A 83 1.20 4.83 -20.14
CA ILE A 83 2.05 4.74 -18.95
C ILE A 83 1.23 4.31 -17.74
N LYS A 84 1.68 3.28 -17.05
CA LYS A 84 1.11 2.76 -15.80
C LYS A 84 2.12 3.04 -14.68
N PRO A 85 1.98 4.17 -13.95
CA PRO A 85 2.93 4.47 -12.88
C PRO A 85 2.62 3.66 -11.63
N SER A 86 3.67 3.30 -10.89
CA SER A 86 3.50 3.04 -9.47
C SER A 86 3.46 4.34 -8.70
N ILE A 87 2.72 4.32 -7.61
CA ILE A 87 2.64 5.40 -6.64
C ILE A 87 3.20 4.86 -5.33
N ILE A 88 4.15 5.58 -4.76
CA ILE A 88 4.80 5.23 -3.51
C ILE A 88 4.19 6.08 -2.40
N ILE A 89 3.91 5.46 -1.28
CA ILE A 89 3.46 6.13 -0.06
C ILE A 89 4.72 6.36 0.80
N ARG A 90 5.05 7.62 1.05
CA ARG A 90 6.18 8.01 1.87
C ARG A 90 5.82 9.23 2.70
N ASP A 91 6.02 9.15 4.01
CA ASP A 91 5.77 10.24 4.97
C ASP A 91 4.35 10.83 4.83
N GLY A 92 3.36 9.96 4.68
CA GLY A 92 1.95 10.36 4.48
C GLY A 92 1.64 11.01 3.13
N ARG A 93 2.58 10.98 2.16
CA ARG A 93 2.43 11.60 0.84
C ARG A 93 2.48 10.56 -0.27
N LEU A 94 1.75 10.85 -1.35
CA LEU A 94 1.79 10.06 -2.57
C LEU A 94 2.82 10.66 -3.54
N THR A 95 3.78 9.85 -3.97
CA THR A 95 4.80 10.24 -4.93
C THR A 95 4.83 9.26 -6.10
N VAL A 96 5.12 9.77 -7.30
CA VAL A 96 5.25 8.92 -8.48
C VAL A 96 6.52 8.11 -8.37
N GLY A 97 6.39 6.79 -8.45
CA GLY A 97 7.50 5.86 -8.49
C GLY A 97 7.91 5.48 -9.93
N LYS A 98 8.12 4.20 -10.15
CA LYS A 98 8.51 3.65 -11.45
C LYS A 98 7.35 3.71 -12.44
N LYS A 99 7.69 3.97 -13.70
CA LYS A 99 6.74 4.00 -14.82
C LYS A 99 6.87 2.72 -15.62
N TYR A 100 5.73 2.08 -15.88
CA TYR A 100 5.65 0.85 -16.68
C TYR A 100 4.92 1.13 -17.98
N MET A 101 5.25 0.38 -19.03
CA MET A 101 4.65 0.53 -20.37
C MET A 101 4.18 -0.84 -20.90
N GLY A 102 3.04 -0.83 -21.59
CA GLY A 102 2.46 -2.01 -22.21
C GLY A 102 1.10 -2.40 -21.63
N SER A 103 0.69 -3.67 -21.81
CA SER A 103 -0.57 -4.16 -21.25
C SER A 103 -0.54 -4.09 -19.71
N TYR A 104 -1.70 -3.81 -19.11
CA TYR A 104 -1.78 -3.69 -17.65
C TYR A 104 -1.29 -4.95 -16.93
N ARG A 105 -1.64 -6.13 -17.45
CA ARG A 105 -1.17 -7.42 -16.93
C ARG A 105 0.36 -7.53 -16.88
N ARG A 106 1.06 -7.05 -17.92
CA ARG A 106 2.53 -7.01 -17.95
C ARG A 106 3.07 -6.01 -16.93
N CYS A 107 2.50 -4.80 -16.92
CA CYS A 107 2.90 -3.76 -15.98
C CYS A 107 2.72 -4.21 -14.53
N LEU A 108 1.63 -4.92 -14.24
CA LEU A 108 1.33 -5.46 -12.92
C LEU A 108 2.39 -6.48 -12.47
N ARG A 109 2.79 -7.40 -13.36
CA ARG A 109 3.91 -8.32 -13.08
C ARG A 109 5.21 -7.59 -12.79
N ASP A 110 5.59 -6.67 -13.66
CA ASP A 110 6.85 -5.93 -13.56
C ASP A 110 6.88 -5.02 -12.31
N TYR A 111 5.70 -4.49 -11.92
CA TYR A 111 5.50 -3.76 -10.68
C TYR A 111 5.70 -4.66 -9.44
N ILE A 112 5.03 -5.80 -9.40
CA ILE A 112 5.14 -6.75 -8.29
C ILE A 112 6.60 -7.16 -8.13
N GLU A 113 7.26 -7.55 -9.21
CA GLU A 113 8.65 -7.95 -9.18
C GLU A 113 9.57 -6.85 -8.64
N SER A 114 9.44 -5.63 -9.16
CA SER A 114 10.28 -4.51 -8.72
C SER A 114 9.98 -4.01 -7.30
N THR A 115 8.76 -4.28 -6.79
CA THR A 115 8.37 -3.87 -5.43
C THR A 115 8.87 -4.86 -4.38
N LEU A 116 8.91 -6.15 -4.73
CA LEU A 116 9.31 -7.19 -3.79
C LEU A 116 10.83 -7.35 -3.67
N LEU A 117 11.57 -6.99 -4.70
CA LEU A 117 13.03 -7.18 -4.73
C LEU A 117 13.79 -5.98 -4.12
N PRO A 118 14.91 -6.22 -3.41
CA PRO A 118 15.37 -7.55 -3.02
C PRO A 118 14.53 -8.14 -1.87
N LEU A 119 14.20 -9.42 -1.98
CA LEU A 119 13.31 -10.10 -1.02
C LEU A 119 13.85 -10.10 0.41
N GLU A 120 15.16 -10.25 0.57
CA GLU A 120 15.85 -10.34 1.85
C GLU A 120 15.78 -9.08 2.71
N GLU A 121 15.46 -7.94 2.11
CA GLU A 121 15.23 -6.69 2.84
C GLU A 121 13.84 -6.61 3.49
N ASN A 122 12.95 -7.55 3.16
CA ASN A 122 11.59 -7.57 3.66
C ASN A 122 11.44 -8.59 4.79
N GLU A 123 10.61 -8.27 5.78
CA GLU A 123 10.12 -9.25 6.75
C GLU A 123 9.34 -10.35 6.02
N ARG A 124 9.36 -11.57 6.58
CA ARG A 124 8.76 -12.75 5.94
C ARG A 124 7.35 -13.07 6.44
N ASP A 125 6.94 -12.48 7.55
CA ASP A 125 5.74 -12.92 8.25
C ASP A 125 4.48 -12.62 7.46
N ILE A 126 4.31 -11.38 6.98
CA ILE A 126 3.08 -10.99 6.29
C ILE A 126 3.36 -10.00 5.16
N LEU A 127 2.61 -10.16 4.08
CA LEU A 127 2.45 -9.18 3.01
C LEU A 127 0.96 -8.88 2.84
N VAL A 128 0.60 -7.61 2.71
CA VAL A 128 -0.78 -7.21 2.43
C VAL A 128 -0.91 -6.75 0.98
N VAL A 129 -1.85 -7.36 0.28
CA VAL A 129 -2.33 -6.92 -1.04
C VAL A 129 -3.64 -6.19 -0.85
N ALA A 130 -3.72 -4.94 -1.32
CA ALA A 130 -4.94 -4.15 -1.33
C ALA A 130 -5.34 -3.80 -2.78
N HIS A 131 -6.55 -4.15 -3.23
CA HIS A 131 -6.90 -4.03 -4.64
C HIS A 131 -8.36 -3.63 -4.89
N ALA A 132 -8.63 -3.10 -6.10
CA ALA A 132 -9.97 -2.91 -6.66
C ALA A 132 -10.19 -3.76 -7.93
N ILE A 133 -9.32 -4.71 -8.23
CA ILE A 133 -9.45 -5.60 -9.40
C ILE A 133 -10.73 -6.42 -9.26
N GLN A 134 -11.57 -6.39 -10.30
CA GLN A 134 -12.81 -7.18 -10.40
C GLN A 134 -12.63 -8.44 -11.24
N ASP A 135 -11.72 -8.44 -12.20
CA ASP A 135 -11.37 -9.61 -13.01
C ASP A 135 -10.58 -10.61 -12.16
N GLU A 136 -11.22 -11.71 -11.81
CA GLU A 136 -10.62 -12.77 -10.99
C GLU A 136 -9.38 -13.39 -11.66
N ALA A 137 -9.36 -13.52 -12.99
CA ALA A 137 -8.21 -14.07 -13.70
C ALA A 137 -6.99 -13.15 -13.59
N LEU A 138 -7.21 -11.82 -13.63
CA LEU A 138 -6.15 -10.84 -13.45
C LEU A 138 -5.67 -10.82 -11.98
N LEU A 139 -6.59 -10.88 -11.02
CA LEU A 139 -6.26 -10.94 -9.61
C LEU A 139 -5.46 -12.20 -9.27
N ASN A 140 -5.93 -13.37 -9.70
CA ASN A 140 -5.24 -14.64 -9.48
C ASN A 140 -3.85 -14.66 -10.13
N PHE A 141 -3.72 -14.07 -11.31
CA PHE A 141 -2.41 -13.89 -11.94
C PHE A 141 -1.49 -13.04 -11.05
N ALA A 142 -1.95 -11.89 -10.55
CA ALA A 142 -1.14 -11.00 -9.72
C ALA A 142 -0.72 -11.68 -8.40
N ILE A 143 -1.65 -12.34 -7.74
CA ILE A 143 -1.39 -13.09 -6.50
C ILE A 143 -0.38 -14.22 -6.77
N GLY A 144 -0.53 -14.97 -7.87
CA GLY A 144 0.39 -16.03 -8.25
C GLY A 144 1.84 -15.55 -8.48
N GLN A 145 2.05 -14.29 -8.91
CA GLN A 145 3.39 -13.71 -9.00
C GLN A 145 4.04 -13.53 -7.61
N ILE A 146 3.25 -13.26 -6.58
CA ILE A 146 3.74 -13.11 -5.20
C ILE A 146 3.94 -14.48 -4.56
N GLU A 147 2.94 -15.35 -4.64
CA GLU A 147 2.96 -16.71 -4.09
C GLU A 147 4.11 -17.54 -4.67
N GLY A 148 4.38 -17.41 -5.96
CA GLY A 148 5.49 -18.08 -6.65
C GLY A 148 6.89 -17.71 -6.14
N LYS A 149 7.03 -16.65 -5.34
CA LYS A 149 8.31 -16.33 -4.67
C LYS A 149 8.56 -17.23 -3.46
N HIS A 150 7.52 -17.86 -2.89
CA HIS A 150 7.61 -18.70 -1.69
C HIS A 150 8.35 -18.05 -0.51
N TYR A 151 8.22 -16.73 -0.40
CA TYR A 151 8.97 -15.94 0.58
C TYR A 151 8.16 -15.59 1.81
N PHE A 152 6.92 -15.11 1.61
CA PHE A 152 6.05 -14.67 2.69
C PHE A 152 5.28 -15.85 3.31
N LYS A 153 5.17 -15.88 4.64
CA LYS A 153 4.40 -16.89 5.37
C LYS A 153 2.90 -16.69 5.17
N GLU A 154 2.48 -15.43 5.13
CA GLU A 154 1.08 -15.05 4.94
C GLU A 154 0.95 -13.95 3.88
N ILE A 155 -0.05 -14.08 3.01
CA ILE A 155 -0.45 -13.06 2.05
C ILE A 155 -1.91 -12.69 2.31
N CYS A 156 -2.11 -11.56 3.00
CA CYS A 156 -3.42 -11.03 3.28
C CYS A 156 -3.96 -10.27 2.06
N LYS A 157 -5.10 -10.71 1.54
CA LYS A 157 -5.79 -10.11 0.38
C LYS A 157 -7.00 -9.32 0.85
N MET A 158 -7.05 -8.02 0.53
CA MET A 158 -8.16 -7.15 0.91
C MET A 158 -8.65 -6.31 -0.28
N LYS A 159 -9.98 -6.17 -0.38
CA LYS A 159 -10.58 -5.15 -1.27
C LYS A 159 -10.49 -3.79 -0.60
N ILE A 160 -10.09 -2.76 -1.38
CA ILE A 160 -10.08 -1.39 -0.89
C ILE A 160 -11.51 -0.84 -0.80
N GLY A 161 -11.75 0.00 0.20
CA GLY A 161 -13.03 0.70 0.36
C GLY A 161 -13.21 1.82 -0.66
N ALA A 162 -14.46 2.28 -0.81
CA ALA A 162 -14.85 3.30 -1.80
C ALA A 162 -14.02 4.60 -1.68
N ALA A 163 -13.70 5.03 -0.47
CA ALA A 163 -12.89 6.23 -0.23
C ALA A 163 -11.47 6.18 -0.83
N VAL A 164 -10.91 4.98 -1.01
CA VAL A 164 -9.62 4.79 -1.67
C VAL A 164 -9.81 4.50 -3.16
N ALA A 165 -10.82 3.69 -3.50
CA ALA A 165 -11.10 3.27 -4.87
C ALA A 165 -11.47 4.45 -5.79
N CYS A 166 -12.19 5.47 -5.30
CA CYS A 166 -12.55 6.65 -6.09
C CYS A 166 -11.32 7.47 -6.55
N HIS A 167 -10.20 7.36 -5.84
CA HIS A 167 -8.94 8.00 -6.22
C HIS A 167 -7.97 7.07 -6.96
N GLY A 168 -7.95 5.78 -6.60
CA GLY A 168 -7.08 4.80 -7.25
C GLY A 168 -7.61 4.30 -8.59
N GLY A 169 -8.91 4.39 -8.80
CA GLY A 169 -9.59 3.89 -9.98
C GLY A 169 -9.80 2.36 -9.98
N PRO A 170 -10.45 1.86 -11.04
CA PRO A 170 -10.59 0.43 -11.25
C PRO A 170 -9.20 -0.23 -11.45
N ASN A 171 -9.11 -1.50 -11.11
CA ASN A 171 -7.89 -2.30 -11.26
C ASN A 171 -6.65 -1.81 -10.47
N VAL A 172 -6.78 -0.82 -9.58
CA VAL A 172 -5.67 -0.46 -8.69
C VAL A 172 -5.23 -1.68 -7.87
N PHE A 173 -3.91 -1.87 -7.77
CA PHE A 173 -3.30 -2.98 -7.05
C PHE A 173 -2.13 -2.46 -6.22
N GLY A 174 -2.20 -2.64 -4.91
CA GLY A 174 -1.20 -2.18 -3.96
C GLY A 174 -0.55 -3.33 -3.21
N VAL A 175 0.73 -3.17 -2.93
CA VAL A 175 1.54 -4.08 -2.11
C VAL A 175 2.06 -3.31 -0.92
N PHE A 176 1.88 -3.89 0.25
CA PHE A 176 2.32 -3.35 1.54
C PHE A 176 3.08 -4.43 2.29
N LEU A 177 4.25 -4.08 2.77
CA LEU A 177 5.15 -5.00 3.43
C LEU A 177 5.95 -4.28 4.53
N ILE A 178 6.61 -5.05 5.37
CA ILE A 178 7.45 -4.57 6.47
C ILE A 178 8.91 -4.74 6.03
N LYS A 179 9.68 -3.66 6.10
CA LYS A 179 11.14 -3.69 5.91
C LYS A 179 11.83 -4.15 7.20
N LYS A 180 12.97 -4.81 7.07
CA LYS A 180 13.81 -5.20 8.19
C LYS A 180 14.52 -4.02 8.85
#